data_3fa9dca483579106f624427bfb4cb04b
#
_entry.id   3fa9dca483579106f624427bfb4cb04b
#
_cell.length_a   1.000
_cell.length_b   1.000
_cell.length_c   1.000
_cell.angle_alpha   90.00
_cell.angle_beta   90.00
_cell.angle_gamma   90.00
#
_symmetry.space_group_name_H-M   'P 1'
#
loop_
_entity.id
_entity.type
_entity.pdbx_description
1 polymer ?
#
loop_
_entity_poly.entity_id
_entity_poly.type
_entity_poly.pdbx_seq_one_letter_code
_entity_poly.pdbx_strand_id
1 'polypeptide(L)'
;DSTCYFPGELYLSASSEEGKIIQRLNFLDASTALLRIHSDAGKELSLTASQWGKEIQVQTDQNTVIARHPSGEIVALTFTPDVSVKGTDNNYQAKINGSEHDTYVAISFYTGEKELSAGLQKAQLALSNPQEGLKANKERWEGYLTKILRKDMKPEYDRIAVKAVVTLISNWRTHRGGLLHEGIVPSHAAYYF
;
A
#
# COMPACT_ATOMS: atom_id res chain seq x y z
N ASP A 1 19.51 0.03 8.37
CA ASP A 1 18.09 -0.12 8.01
C ASP A 1 17.23 0.70 8.95
N SER A 2 16.20 1.34 8.44
CA SER A 2 15.25 2.10 9.23
C SER A 2 13.81 1.88 8.78
N THR A 3 12.90 1.90 9.76
CA THR A 3 11.45 1.85 9.54
C THR A 3 10.84 2.99 10.32
N CYS A 4 10.07 3.83 9.64
CA CYS A 4 9.32 4.91 10.26
C CYS A 4 7.88 4.90 9.78
N TYR A 5 6.96 5.23 10.67
CA TYR A 5 5.57 5.47 10.32
C TYR A 5 5.25 6.95 10.51
N PHE A 6 4.82 7.58 9.42
CA PHE A 6 4.25 8.91 9.40
C PHE A 6 2.74 8.82 9.22
N PRO A 7 1.96 9.84 9.58
CA PRO A 7 0.54 9.85 9.27
C PRO A 7 0.29 9.64 7.78
N GLY A 8 -0.31 8.49 7.43
CA GLY A 8 -0.62 8.11 6.05
C GLY A 8 0.52 7.55 5.22
N GLU A 9 1.72 7.38 5.79
CA GLU A 9 2.87 6.83 5.07
C GLU A 9 3.68 5.86 5.95
N LEU A 10 3.96 4.68 5.42
CA LEU A 10 4.99 3.79 5.95
C LEU A 10 6.28 3.99 5.14
N TYR A 11 7.35 4.33 5.81
CA TYR A 11 8.68 4.52 5.25
C TYR A 11 9.60 3.37 5.69
N LEU A 12 10.28 2.77 4.73
CA LEU A 12 11.29 1.75 4.92
C LEU A 12 12.55 2.15 4.15
N SER A 13 13.72 2.00 4.74
CA SER A 13 14.97 2.11 4.01
C SER A 13 15.95 1.01 4.42
N ALA A 14 16.64 0.49 3.42
CA ALA A 14 17.75 -0.44 3.57
C ALA A 14 18.95 0.08 2.81
N SER A 15 20.14 -0.11 3.38
CA SER A 15 21.41 0.29 2.76
C SER A 15 22.38 -0.89 2.75
N SER A 16 23.12 -1.01 1.66
CA SER A 16 24.20 -1.97 1.48
C SER A 16 25.42 -1.27 0.85
N GLU A 17 26.51 -1.99 0.66
CA GLU A 17 27.67 -1.48 -0.11
C GLU A 17 27.31 -1.15 -1.57
N GLU A 18 26.24 -1.73 -2.09
CA GLU A 18 25.76 -1.55 -3.45
C GLU A 18 24.83 -0.33 -3.66
N GLY A 19 24.35 0.28 -2.57
CA GLY A 19 23.48 1.43 -2.61
C GLY A 19 22.34 1.35 -1.60
N LYS A 20 21.41 2.28 -1.70
CA LYS A 20 20.26 2.44 -0.81
C LYS A 20 18.95 2.17 -1.55
N ILE A 21 18.04 1.49 -0.88
CA ILE A 21 16.67 1.30 -1.33
C ILE A 21 15.74 2.00 -0.34
N ILE A 22 14.84 2.82 -0.85
CA ILE A 22 13.79 3.49 -0.09
C ILE A 22 12.45 3.02 -0.60
N GLN A 23 11.58 2.61 0.31
CA GLN A 23 10.20 2.24 0.01
C GLN A 23 9.26 3.13 0.82
N ARG A 24 8.21 3.63 0.17
CA ARG A 24 7.15 4.42 0.81
C ARG A 24 5.79 3.87 0.40
N LEU A 25 5.01 3.46 1.38
CA LEU A 25 3.67 2.93 1.17
C LEU A 25 2.64 3.91 1.68
N ASN A 26 1.72 4.31 0.81
CA ASN A 26 0.65 5.24 1.10
C ASN A 26 -0.70 4.61 0.71
N PHE A 27 -1.72 4.68 1.57
CA PHE A 27 -3.07 4.31 1.22
C PHE A 27 -3.76 5.47 0.49
N LEU A 28 -4.11 5.26 -0.78
CA LEU A 28 -4.84 6.26 -1.56
C LEU A 28 -6.31 6.31 -1.16
N ASP A 29 -6.87 5.14 -0.89
CA ASP A 29 -8.25 4.95 -0.39
C ASP A 29 -8.39 3.61 0.35
N ALA A 30 -9.62 3.18 0.62
CA ALA A 30 -9.93 1.95 1.37
C ALA A 30 -9.50 0.64 0.65
N SER A 31 -9.19 0.69 -0.63
CA SER A 31 -8.91 -0.50 -1.43
C SER A 31 -7.62 -0.44 -2.22
N THR A 32 -6.92 0.70 -2.21
CA THR A 32 -5.74 0.90 -3.03
C THR A 32 -4.63 1.56 -2.23
N ALA A 33 -3.49 0.90 -2.17
CA ALA A 33 -2.24 1.45 -1.66
C ALA A 33 -1.27 1.69 -2.82
N LEU A 34 -0.43 2.70 -2.70
CA LEU A 34 0.63 3.01 -3.64
C LEU A 34 1.98 2.81 -2.95
N LEU A 35 2.77 1.89 -3.47
CA LEU A 35 4.14 1.66 -3.05
C LEU A 35 5.08 2.38 -4.04
N ARG A 36 5.86 3.31 -3.54
CA ARG A 36 6.96 3.95 -4.25
C ARG A 36 8.26 3.28 -3.87
N ILE A 37 9.07 2.88 -4.85
CA ILE A 37 10.38 2.28 -4.69
C ILE A 37 11.39 3.19 -5.37
N HIS A 38 12.38 3.64 -4.60
CA HIS A 38 13.54 4.39 -5.09
C HIS A 38 14.80 3.61 -4.79
N SER A 39 15.72 3.52 -5.76
CA SER A 39 17.02 2.89 -5.57
C SER A 39 18.10 3.72 -6.25
N ASP A 40 19.17 3.98 -5.53
CA ASP A 40 20.38 4.61 -6.05
C ASP A 40 21.49 3.59 -6.39
N ALA A 41 21.18 2.30 -6.25
CA ALA A 41 22.16 1.21 -6.50
C ALA A 41 22.61 1.07 -7.96
N GLY A 42 21.93 1.73 -8.92
CA GLY A 42 22.26 1.63 -10.36
C GLY A 42 22.11 0.22 -10.95
N LYS A 43 21.51 -0.71 -10.21
CA LYS A 43 21.36 -2.12 -10.57
C LYS A 43 19.89 -2.51 -10.65
N GLU A 44 19.62 -3.57 -11.40
CA GLU A 44 18.30 -4.20 -11.45
C GLU A 44 17.92 -4.74 -10.06
N LEU A 45 16.73 -4.35 -9.59
CA LEU A 45 16.12 -4.91 -8.39
C LEU A 45 15.13 -6.00 -8.77
N SER A 46 15.11 -7.07 -8.00
CA SER A 46 14.10 -8.12 -8.14
C SER A 46 13.13 -8.07 -6.96
N LEU A 47 11.87 -7.86 -7.26
CA LEU A 47 10.79 -7.98 -6.29
C LEU A 47 10.11 -9.33 -6.50
N THR A 48 10.14 -10.16 -5.48
CA THR A 48 9.48 -11.46 -5.48
C THR A 48 8.57 -11.57 -4.29
N ALA A 49 7.46 -12.29 -4.44
CA ALA A 49 6.70 -12.75 -3.30
C ALA A 49 6.74 -14.27 -3.27
N SER A 50 7.10 -14.78 -2.12
CA SER A 50 7.03 -16.21 -1.81
C SER A 50 6.00 -16.40 -0.69
N GLN A 51 5.42 -17.60 -0.61
CA GLN A 51 4.54 -17.98 0.49
C GLN A 51 3.15 -17.30 0.49
N TRP A 52 2.56 -17.10 -0.67
CA TRP A 52 1.16 -16.67 -0.78
C TRP A 52 0.17 -17.66 -0.11
N GLY A 53 0.63 -18.87 0.20
CA GLY A 53 -0.21 -19.97 0.62
C GLY A 53 -0.55 -20.91 -0.55
N LYS A 54 -0.71 -22.19 -0.24
CA LYS A 54 -0.95 -23.23 -1.27
C LYS A 54 -2.28 -23.07 -2.01
N GLU A 55 -3.21 -22.36 -1.40
CA GLU A 55 -4.59 -22.19 -1.92
C GLU A 55 -4.70 -20.96 -2.85
N ILE A 56 -3.71 -20.07 -2.86
CA ILE A 56 -3.75 -18.84 -3.64
C ILE A 56 -3.29 -19.11 -5.08
N GLN A 57 -4.13 -18.72 -6.03
CA GLN A 57 -3.79 -18.77 -7.45
C GLN A 57 -3.19 -17.44 -7.88
N VAL A 58 -1.95 -17.48 -8.39
CA VAL A 58 -1.25 -16.31 -8.91
C VAL A 58 -1.24 -16.34 -10.43
N GLN A 59 -1.68 -15.26 -11.03
CA GLN A 59 -1.68 -15.04 -12.47
C GLN A 59 -0.96 -13.73 -12.76
N THR A 60 -0.18 -13.70 -13.85
CA THR A 60 0.47 -12.48 -14.34
C THR A 60 -0.07 -12.11 -15.72
N ASP A 61 -0.30 -10.81 -15.92
CA ASP A 61 -0.69 -10.25 -17.19
C ASP A 61 0.04 -8.91 -17.38
N GLN A 62 0.88 -8.82 -18.41
CA GLN A 62 1.74 -7.67 -18.69
C GLN A 62 2.55 -7.23 -17.45
N ASN A 63 2.20 -6.10 -16.86
CA ASN A 63 2.81 -5.52 -15.66
C ASN A 63 1.93 -5.70 -14.41
N THR A 64 1.01 -6.63 -14.42
CA THR A 64 0.08 -6.88 -13.31
C THR A 64 0.20 -8.32 -12.80
N VAL A 65 0.19 -8.45 -11.48
CA VAL A 65 0.07 -9.73 -10.77
C VAL A 65 -1.30 -9.76 -10.10
N ILE A 66 -2.03 -10.84 -10.26
CA ILE A 66 -3.34 -11.04 -9.64
C ILE A 66 -3.27 -12.32 -8.81
N ALA A 67 -3.46 -12.17 -7.50
CA ALA A 67 -3.51 -13.27 -6.55
C ALA A 67 -4.95 -13.45 -6.07
N ARG A 68 -5.51 -14.66 -6.26
CA ARG A 68 -6.89 -15.02 -5.90
C ARG A 68 -6.92 -16.02 -4.78
N HIS A 69 -7.65 -15.71 -3.73
CA HIS A 69 -7.94 -16.64 -2.65
C HIS A 69 -9.29 -17.34 -2.88
N PRO A 70 -9.47 -18.61 -2.50
CA PRO A 70 -10.74 -19.35 -2.66
C PRO A 70 -11.95 -18.70 -1.98
N SER A 71 -11.74 -17.87 -0.94
CA SER A 71 -12.80 -17.08 -0.29
C SER A 71 -13.39 -15.97 -1.18
N GLY A 72 -12.78 -15.70 -2.34
CA GLY A 72 -13.18 -14.64 -3.26
C GLY A 72 -12.39 -13.34 -3.10
N GLU A 73 -11.48 -13.26 -2.14
CA GLU A 73 -10.57 -12.11 -1.99
C GLU A 73 -9.51 -12.13 -3.08
N ILE A 74 -9.24 -10.95 -3.63
CA ILE A 74 -8.27 -10.76 -4.71
C ILE A 74 -7.34 -9.62 -4.32
N VAL A 75 -6.04 -9.84 -4.49
CA VAL A 75 -5.02 -8.80 -4.42
C VAL A 75 -4.41 -8.63 -5.81
N ALA A 76 -4.36 -7.40 -6.30
CA ALA A 76 -3.66 -7.09 -7.53
C ALA A 76 -2.50 -6.14 -7.27
N LEU A 77 -1.34 -6.44 -7.88
CA LEU A 77 -0.16 -5.60 -7.91
C LEU A 77 0.02 -5.12 -9.34
N THR A 78 -0.23 -3.86 -9.60
CA THR A 78 0.00 -3.24 -10.91
C THR A 78 1.23 -2.37 -10.83
N PHE A 79 2.21 -2.65 -11.67
CA PHE A 79 3.49 -1.93 -11.70
C PHE A 79 3.48 -0.83 -12.78
N THR A 80 4.38 0.13 -12.68
CA THR A 80 4.68 1.04 -13.78
C THR A 80 5.09 0.27 -15.03
N PRO A 81 4.82 0.78 -16.24
CA PRO A 81 4.97 0.02 -17.51
C PRO A 81 6.41 -0.44 -17.83
N ASP A 82 7.41 0.17 -17.22
CA ASP A 82 8.83 -0.16 -17.36
C ASP A 82 9.27 -1.41 -16.59
N VAL A 83 8.38 -1.94 -15.73
CA VAL A 83 8.64 -3.14 -14.92
C VAL A 83 8.24 -4.40 -15.68
N SER A 84 9.17 -5.32 -15.82
CA SER A 84 8.92 -6.67 -16.38
C SER A 84 8.45 -7.63 -15.29
N VAL A 85 7.28 -8.21 -15.46
CA VAL A 85 6.69 -9.18 -14.53
C VAL A 85 6.62 -10.55 -15.18
N LYS A 86 7.04 -11.58 -14.46
CA LYS A 86 6.95 -12.98 -14.87
C LYS A 86 6.32 -13.82 -13.77
N GLY A 87 5.36 -14.65 -14.14
CA GLY A 87 4.79 -15.67 -13.26
C GLY A 87 5.74 -16.87 -13.14
N THR A 88 5.83 -17.46 -11.96
CA THR A 88 6.59 -18.66 -11.66
C THR A 88 5.86 -19.49 -10.61
N ASP A 89 5.40 -20.69 -10.97
CA ASP A 89 4.84 -21.70 -10.04
C ASP A 89 4.07 -21.13 -8.82
N ASN A 90 2.96 -20.43 -9.07
CA ASN A 90 2.16 -19.77 -8.06
C ASN A 90 2.87 -18.59 -7.33
N ASN A 91 3.87 -18.04 -7.96
CA ASN A 91 4.62 -16.86 -7.51
C ASN A 91 4.80 -15.87 -8.66
N TYR A 92 5.49 -14.77 -8.39
CA TYR A 92 5.92 -13.85 -9.43
C TYR A 92 7.33 -13.32 -9.16
N GLN A 93 7.95 -12.84 -10.20
CA GLN A 93 9.15 -12.04 -10.16
C GLN A 93 8.92 -10.76 -10.96
N ALA A 94 9.07 -9.61 -10.33
CA ALA A 94 9.09 -8.32 -10.99
C ALA A 94 10.52 -7.78 -11.02
N LYS A 95 10.99 -7.38 -12.19
CA LYS A 95 12.32 -6.80 -12.40
C LYS A 95 12.15 -5.29 -12.56
N ILE A 96 12.74 -4.57 -11.63
CA ILE A 96 12.74 -3.11 -11.57
C ILE A 96 14.12 -2.65 -11.99
N ASN A 97 14.20 -1.88 -13.06
CA ASN A 97 15.46 -1.28 -13.46
C ASN A 97 15.86 -0.24 -12.42
N GLY A 98 17.03 -0.44 -11.81
CA GLY A 98 17.63 0.55 -10.90
C GLY A 98 17.99 1.80 -11.69
N SER A 99 17.05 2.73 -11.76
CA SER A 99 17.20 4.03 -12.41
C SER A 99 17.09 5.13 -11.36
N GLU A 100 17.52 6.33 -11.69
CA GLU A 100 17.29 7.53 -10.86
C GLU A 100 15.80 7.87 -10.70
N HIS A 101 14.92 7.11 -11.38
CA HIS A 101 13.48 7.32 -11.35
C HIS A 101 12.79 6.37 -10.37
N ASP A 102 11.74 6.89 -9.75
CA ASP A 102 10.92 6.11 -8.86
C ASP A 102 10.05 5.08 -9.63
N THR A 103 10.02 3.86 -9.15
CA THR A 103 9.05 2.85 -9.59
C THR A 103 7.85 2.87 -8.65
N TYR A 104 6.67 2.80 -9.23
CA TYR A 104 5.43 2.73 -8.46
C TYR A 104 4.72 1.40 -8.66
N VAL A 105 4.11 0.92 -7.57
CA VAL A 105 3.26 -0.28 -7.57
C VAL A 105 1.93 0.09 -6.91
N ALA A 106 0.84 -0.04 -7.63
CA ALA A 106 -0.49 0.04 -7.05
C ALA A 106 -0.88 -1.34 -6.51
N ILE A 107 -1.08 -1.42 -5.21
CA ILE A 107 -1.53 -2.63 -4.49
C ILE A 107 -3.02 -2.44 -4.24
N SER A 108 -3.85 -3.30 -4.82
CA SER A 108 -5.29 -3.14 -4.76
C SER A 108 -5.96 -4.40 -4.23
N PHE A 109 -7.03 -4.21 -3.46
CA PHE A 109 -7.77 -5.27 -2.77
C PHE A 109 -9.21 -5.27 -3.24
N TYR A 110 -9.72 -6.46 -3.63
CA TYR A 110 -11.06 -6.65 -4.17
C TYR A 110 -11.77 -7.82 -3.54
N THR A 111 -13.09 -7.80 -3.57
CA THR A 111 -13.95 -8.91 -3.18
C THR A 111 -14.69 -9.39 -4.42
N GLY A 112 -14.13 -10.39 -5.10
CA GLY A 112 -14.68 -11.00 -6.30
C GLY A 112 -14.33 -10.30 -7.62
N GLU A 113 -14.50 -11.02 -8.71
CA GLU A 113 -14.10 -10.63 -10.07
C GLU A 113 -14.84 -9.40 -10.61
N LYS A 114 -16.05 -9.13 -10.12
CA LYS A 114 -16.84 -7.96 -10.58
C LYS A 114 -16.16 -6.63 -10.28
N GLU A 115 -15.41 -6.56 -9.19
CA GLU A 115 -14.69 -5.35 -8.79
C GLU A 115 -13.31 -5.23 -9.47
N LEU A 116 -12.74 -6.36 -9.91
CA LEU A 116 -11.38 -6.43 -10.41
C LEU A 116 -11.15 -5.52 -11.62
N SER A 117 -12.00 -5.58 -12.63
CA SER A 117 -11.82 -4.81 -13.87
C SER A 117 -11.82 -3.29 -13.62
N ALA A 118 -12.81 -2.79 -12.88
CA ALA A 118 -12.89 -1.38 -12.52
C ALA A 118 -11.71 -0.96 -11.61
N GLY A 119 -11.31 -1.85 -10.72
CA GLY A 119 -10.20 -1.63 -9.81
C GLY A 119 -8.85 -1.59 -10.52
N LEU A 120 -8.61 -2.42 -11.52
CA LEU A 120 -7.40 -2.38 -12.33
C LEU A 120 -7.30 -1.08 -13.13
N GLN A 121 -8.42 -0.59 -13.70
CA GLN A 121 -8.45 0.72 -14.36
C GLN A 121 -8.07 1.85 -13.38
N LYS A 122 -8.59 1.80 -12.15
CA LYS A 122 -8.25 2.77 -11.11
C LYS A 122 -6.78 2.70 -10.71
N ALA A 123 -6.21 1.49 -10.59
CA ALA A 123 -4.80 1.29 -10.33
C ALA A 123 -3.91 1.87 -11.43
N GLN A 124 -4.27 1.64 -12.70
CA GLN A 124 -3.57 2.22 -13.84
C GLN A 124 -3.63 3.75 -13.85
N LEU A 125 -4.80 4.33 -13.53
CA LEU A 125 -4.95 5.78 -13.40
C LEU A 125 -4.07 6.34 -12.29
N ALA A 126 -4.02 5.69 -11.12
CA ALA A 126 -3.14 6.08 -10.02
C ALA A 126 -1.65 6.03 -10.39
N LEU A 127 -1.25 5.07 -11.23
CA LEU A 127 0.12 4.95 -11.73
C LEU A 127 0.46 5.97 -12.82
N SER A 128 -0.52 6.43 -13.59
CA SER A 128 -0.31 7.47 -14.62
C SER A 128 -0.03 8.85 -14.03
N ASN A 129 -0.55 9.13 -12.83
CA ASN A 129 -0.31 10.37 -12.09
C ASN A 129 -0.16 10.11 -10.58
N PRO A 130 0.93 9.45 -10.14
CA PRO A 130 1.10 9.05 -8.75
C PRO A 130 1.17 10.24 -7.78
N GLN A 131 1.66 11.39 -8.23
CA GLN A 131 1.80 12.57 -7.40
C GLN A 131 0.45 13.16 -6.96
N GLU A 132 -0.58 13.06 -7.79
CA GLU A 132 -1.92 13.50 -7.42
C GLU A 132 -2.49 12.67 -6.26
N GLY A 133 -2.39 11.34 -6.34
CA GLY A 133 -2.81 10.45 -5.26
C GLY A 133 -2.05 10.67 -3.95
N LEU A 134 -0.73 10.85 -4.05
CA LEU A 134 0.11 11.15 -2.90
C LEU A 134 -0.23 12.49 -2.25
N LYS A 135 -0.48 13.52 -3.06
CA LYS A 135 -0.92 14.83 -2.59
C LYS A 135 -2.27 14.74 -1.87
N ALA A 136 -3.24 14.10 -2.48
CA ALA A 136 -4.57 13.90 -1.88
C ALA A 136 -4.49 13.12 -0.55
N ASN A 137 -3.63 12.09 -0.48
CA ASN A 137 -3.38 11.37 0.78
C ASN A 137 -2.80 12.30 1.85
N LYS A 138 -1.79 13.10 1.50
CA LYS A 138 -1.17 14.06 2.42
C LYS A 138 -2.19 15.07 2.95
N GLU A 139 -2.96 15.71 2.07
CA GLU A 139 -3.99 16.69 2.43
C GLU A 139 -5.06 16.08 3.34
N ARG A 140 -5.47 14.84 3.09
CA ARG A 140 -6.40 14.10 3.94
C ARG A 140 -5.86 13.93 5.35
N TRP A 141 -4.60 13.51 5.50
CA TRP A 141 -3.99 13.33 6.81
C TRP A 141 -3.74 14.65 7.53
N GLU A 142 -3.31 15.69 6.83
CA GLU A 142 -3.20 17.05 7.37
C GLU A 142 -4.56 17.54 7.89
N GLY A 143 -5.64 17.25 7.15
CA GLY A 143 -7.00 17.55 7.59
C GLY A 143 -7.41 16.83 8.88
N TYR A 144 -7.01 15.58 9.08
CA TYR A 144 -7.24 14.87 10.35
C TYR A 144 -6.43 15.48 11.49
N LEU A 145 -5.14 15.71 11.26
CA LEU A 145 -4.23 16.25 12.29
C LEU A 145 -4.62 17.65 12.71
N THR A 146 -5.00 18.53 11.80
CA THR A 146 -5.45 19.91 12.10
C THR A 146 -6.66 19.95 13.02
N LYS A 147 -7.54 18.94 12.92
CA LYS A 147 -8.72 18.85 13.81
C LYS A 147 -8.40 18.41 15.23
N ILE A 148 -7.27 17.77 15.42
CA ILE A 148 -6.91 17.08 16.67
C ILE A 148 -5.80 17.80 17.42
N LEU A 149 -4.80 18.33 16.71
CA LEU A 149 -3.75 19.12 17.30
C LEU A 149 -4.28 20.52 17.63
N ARG A 150 -4.69 20.70 18.85
CA ARG A 150 -5.25 21.97 19.33
C ARG A 150 -4.14 22.89 19.80
N LYS A 151 -4.27 24.20 19.54
CA LYS A 151 -3.28 25.21 19.93
C LYS A 151 -3.08 25.33 21.44
N ASP A 152 -4.08 24.93 22.23
CA ASP A 152 -4.07 24.94 23.70
C ASP A 152 -3.57 23.64 24.31
N MET A 153 -3.22 22.65 23.49
CA MET A 153 -2.67 21.37 23.95
C MET A 153 -1.17 21.53 24.23
N LYS A 154 -0.71 20.91 25.32
CA LYS A 154 0.72 20.89 25.60
C LYS A 154 1.46 20.04 24.58
N PRO A 155 2.63 20.49 24.05
CA PRO A 155 3.38 19.77 23.02
C PRO A 155 3.72 18.32 23.38
N GLU A 156 3.88 18.01 24.65
CA GLU A 156 4.14 16.65 25.15
C GLU A 156 3.01 15.65 24.83
N TYR A 157 1.79 16.13 24.61
CA TYR A 157 0.64 15.31 24.24
C TYR A 157 0.44 15.17 22.71
N ASP A 158 1.08 16.01 21.90
CA ASP A 158 0.94 15.98 20.44
C ASP A 158 1.25 14.59 19.87
N ARG A 159 2.35 13.99 20.32
CA ARG A 159 2.76 12.66 19.85
C ARG A 159 1.72 11.58 20.20
N ILE A 160 1.12 11.67 21.38
CA ILE A 160 0.10 10.70 21.83
C ILE A 160 -1.17 10.91 21.01
N ALA A 161 -1.60 12.16 20.80
CA ALA A 161 -2.76 12.52 20.00
C ALA A 161 -2.61 12.04 18.54
N VAL A 162 -1.47 12.31 17.92
CA VAL A 162 -1.17 11.84 16.55
C VAL A 162 -1.22 10.31 16.48
N LYS A 163 -0.59 9.61 17.45
CA LYS A 163 -0.60 8.14 17.47
C LYS A 163 -2.01 7.57 17.65
N ALA A 164 -2.83 8.16 18.51
CA ALA A 164 -4.22 7.75 18.72
C ALA A 164 -5.03 7.87 17.42
N VAL A 165 -4.91 9.01 16.73
CA VAL A 165 -5.60 9.24 15.45
C VAL A 165 -5.15 8.27 14.38
N VAL A 166 -3.85 8.09 14.22
CA VAL A 166 -3.30 7.12 13.29
C VAL A 166 -3.90 5.73 13.56
N THR A 167 -3.94 5.30 14.82
CA THR A 167 -4.52 4.01 15.20
C THR A 167 -6.00 3.94 14.85
N LEU A 168 -6.79 4.95 15.16
CA LEU A 168 -8.23 4.98 14.87
C LEU A 168 -8.49 4.92 13.37
N ILE A 169 -7.84 5.77 12.59
CA ILE A 169 -8.03 5.85 11.13
C ILE A 169 -7.53 4.56 10.44
N SER A 170 -6.44 3.96 10.89
CA SER A 170 -5.93 2.71 10.34
C SER A 170 -6.86 1.51 10.58
N ASN A 171 -7.70 1.59 11.59
CA ASN A 171 -8.71 0.58 11.90
C ASN A 171 -10.13 0.96 11.41
N TRP A 172 -10.27 2.07 10.70
CA TRP A 172 -11.54 2.49 10.13
C TRP A 172 -11.91 1.62 8.94
N ARG A 173 -13.07 1.01 9.00
CA ARG A 173 -13.65 0.27 7.88
C ARG A 173 -14.77 1.07 7.25
N THR A 174 -14.71 1.18 5.93
CA THR A 174 -15.77 1.76 5.13
C THR A 174 -16.92 0.77 4.96
N HIS A 175 -18.06 1.27 4.53
CA HIS A 175 -19.25 0.52 4.16
C HIS A 175 -18.97 -0.35 2.91
N ARG A 176 -18.38 -1.53 3.11
CA ARG A 176 -17.97 -2.45 2.04
C ARG A 176 -18.07 -3.90 2.50
N GLY A 177 -18.24 -4.83 1.56
CA GLY A 177 -18.16 -6.24 1.85
C GLY A 177 -19.30 -6.76 2.74
N GLY A 178 -20.51 -6.22 2.59
CA GLY A 178 -21.69 -6.65 3.36
C GLY A 178 -21.82 -6.01 4.74
N LEU A 179 -20.91 -5.11 5.12
CA LEU A 179 -21.06 -4.29 6.31
C LEU A 179 -22.15 -3.23 6.08
N LEU A 180 -23.10 -3.13 7.00
CA LEU A 180 -24.21 -2.17 6.90
C LEU A 180 -23.78 -0.74 7.27
N HIS A 181 -22.72 -0.60 8.06
CA HIS A 181 -22.26 0.68 8.60
C HIS A 181 -20.74 0.78 8.58
N GLU A 182 -20.25 2.01 8.50
CA GLU A 182 -18.84 2.30 8.79
C GLU A 182 -18.55 2.09 10.27
N GLY A 183 -17.32 1.71 10.58
CA GLY A 183 -16.92 1.51 11.97
C GLY A 183 -15.43 1.27 12.14
N ILE A 184 -14.98 1.36 13.39
CA ILE A 184 -13.62 1.03 13.77
C ILE A 184 -13.60 -0.44 14.16
N VAL A 185 -12.75 -1.22 13.48
CA VAL A 185 -12.56 -2.64 13.78
C VAL A 185 -11.21 -2.80 14.48
N PRO A 186 -11.18 -3.33 15.71
CA PRO A 186 -9.93 -3.64 16.39
C PRO A 186 -9.04 -4.55 15.55
N SER A 187 -7.77 -4.25 15.48
CA SER A 187 -6.80 -5.03 14.70
C SER A 187 -6.52 -6.42 15.30
N HIS A 188 -6.95 -6.66 16.52
CA HIS A 188 -6.71 -7.90 17.24
C HIS A 188 -7.99 -8.49 17.81
N ALA A 189 -8.37 -9.68 17.32
CA ALA A 189 -9.58 -10.38 17.72
C ALA A 189 -9.55 -10.94 19.16
N ALA A 190 -8.40 -10.93 19.84
CA ALA A 190 -8.22 -11.50 21.17
C ALA A 190 -8.58 -10.56 22.32
N TYR A 191 -8.93 -9.31 22.05
CA TYR A 191 -9.45 -8.39 23.07
C TYR A 191 -10.95 -8.59 23.22
N TYR A 192 -11.32 -9.72 23.77
CA TYR A 192 -12.67 -9.92 24.31
C TYR A 192 -12.67 -9.44 25.78
N PHE A 193 -13.43 -8.43 25.99
CA PHE A 193 -13.74 -8.01 27.36
C PHE A 193 -15.09 -8.55 27.78
#